data_46e5bb7bfd506a02ddbb3e25a08d29d7
#
_entry.id   46e5bb7bfd506a02ddbb3e25a08d29d7
#
_cell.length_a   1.000
_cell.length_b   1.000
_cell.length_c   1.000
_cell.angle_alpha   90.00
_cell.angle_beta   90.00
_cell.angle_gamma   90.00
#
_symmetry.space_group_name_H-M   'P 1'
#
loop_
_entity.id
_entity.type
_entity.pdbx_description
1 polymer ?
#
loop_
_entity_poly.entity_id
_entity_poly.type
_entity_poly.pdbx_seq_one_letter_code
_entity_poly.pdbx_strand_id
1 'polypeptide(L)'
;MSDINEVTKKYALLIDSDNVSAKYVAIIFDELSRVGYTTVRKIYGDWSKNTNGWTKDCLLTYSIQPVQQFAYTTGKNATDSIMIIDGIDLLYKGNLDGFCLVSSDSDFTSLAVRLREAGKEVIGMGEMKTPKAFVSACTNFKRLDLLDRDYNSDEVEDYKSADSDEAELTSLRDIKQTIYSIIDENDDRGKKTHIGEIGSKLQNKYPDFDVRNYGYSKLTTLIQDGLEGFELVNSGRQIYLEKTRIELKKEDIEKYVCNQLAHSKGKRMNIGMLNTMLKDEYSSFSVKKYGYNKMSSFLRSCGKLRVEKDQVMLK
;
A
#
# COMPACT_ATOMS: atom_id res chain seq x y z
N MET A 1 -16.87 -33.35 2.16
CA MET A 1 -17.19 -32.27 3.09
C MET A 1 -15.99 -32.16 4.02
N SER A 2 -15.08 -31.27 3.70
CA SER A 2 -13.95 -30.94 4.59
C SER A 2 -14.35 -29.65 5.29
N ASP A 3 -14.82 -29.78 6.53
CA ASP A 3 -14.99 -28.65 7.44
C ASP A 3 -13.61 -28.05 7.70
N ILE A 4 -13.27 -27.03 6.94
CA ILE A 4 -12.19 -26.10 7.30
C ILE A 4 -12.79 -25.30 8.45
N ASN A 5 -12.52 -25.74 9.69
CA ASN A 5 -12.65 -24.88 10.86
C ASN A 5 -11.66 -23.72 10.67
N GLU A 6 -12.08 -22.65 10.02
CA GLU A 6 -11.36 -21.40 10.07
C GLU A 6 -11.31 -20.96 11.52
N VAL A 7 -10.16 -21.15 12.17
CA VAL A 7 -9.93 -20.68 13.55
C VAL A 7 -9.99 -19.16 13.49
N THR A 8 -11.11 -18.61 13.95
CA THR A 8 -11.30 -17.16 13.96
C THR A 8 -10.29 -16.51 14.90
N LYS A 9 -9.43 -15.63 14.37
CA LYS A 9 -8.35 -14.98 15.11
C LYS A 9 -8.86 -14.07 16.23
N LYS A 10 -8.11 -14.03 17.35
CA LYS A 10 -8.39 -13.23 18.55
C LYS A 10 -7.49 -12.02 18.62
N TYR A 11 -8.06 -10.83 18.69
CA TYR A 11 -7.31 -9.57 18.76
C TYR A 11 -7.55 -8.82 20.06
N ALA A 12 -6.53 -8.08 20.51
CA ALA A 12 -6.67 -6.97 21.44
C ALA A 12 -6.78 -5.67 20.65
N LEU A 13 -7.82 -4.89 20.93
CA LEU A 13 -8.01 -3.54 20.42
C LEU A 13 -7.54 -2.53 21.46
N LEU A 14 -6.52 -1.73 21.13
CA LEU A 14 -5.96 -0.68 21.95
C LEU A 14 -6.08 0.65 21.19
N ILE A 15 -6.82 1.59 21.77
CA ILE A 15 -7.15 2.87 21.15
C ILE A 15 -6.53 4.01 21.95
N ASP A 16 -5.83 4.89 21.25
CA ASP A 16 -5.33 6.15 21.76
C ASP A 16 -6.37 7.25 21.53
N SER A 17 -7.07 7.69 22.60
CA SER A 17 -8.13 8.68 22.50
C SER A 17 -7.61 10.10 22.21
N ASP A 18 -6.35 10.38 22.53
CA ASP A 18 -5.78 11.70 22.34
C ASP A 18 -5.50 11.98 20.85
N ASN A 19 -5.19 10.93 20.08
CA ASN A 19 -4.81 11.02 18.67
C ASN A 19 -5.88 10.54 17.68
N VAL A 20 -6.98 9.91 18.15
CA VAL A 20 -8.02 9.35 17.27
C VAL A 20 -9.40 9.82 17.70
N SER A 21 -10.18 10.30 16.74
CA SER A 21 -11.57 10.75 16.96
C SER A 21 -12.56 9.58 17.05
N ALA A 22 -13.56 9.70 17.93
CA ALA A 22 -14.65 8.75 18.08
C ALA A 22 -15.49 8.55 16.80
N LYS A 23 -15.47 9.49 15.86
CA LYS A 23 -16.17 9.37 14.56
C LYS A 23 -15.78 8.10 13.80
N TYR A 24 -14.56 7.59 14.01
CA TYR A 24 -14.05 6.39 13.34
C TYR A 24 -14.46 5.07 14.01
N VAL A 25 -15.16 5.10 15.14
CA VAL A 25 -15.44 3.88 15.92
C VAL A 25 -16.13 2.79 15.08
N ALA A 26 -17.14 3.14 14.29
CA ALA A 26 -17.86 2.20 13.43
C ALA A 26 -16.92 1.55 12.41
N ILE A 27 -16.05 2.33 11.78
CA ILE A 27 -15.07 1.86 10.79
C ILE A 27 -14.06 0.92 11.45
N ILE A 28 -13.54 1.26 12.63
CA ILE A 28 -12.61 0.43 13.39
C ILE A 28 -13.20 -0.97 13.63
N PHE A 29 -14.45 -1.03 14.12
CA PHE A 29 -15.10 -2.30 14.39
C PHE A 29 -15.49 -3.07 13.13
N ASP A 30 -15.87 -2.40 12.05
CA ASP A 30 -16.16 -3.02 10.77
C ASP A 30 -14.90 -3.67 10.17
N GLU A 31 -13.78 -2.95 10.12
CA GLU A 31 -12.50 -3.51 9.63
C GLU A 31 -12.00 -4.68 10.49
N LEU A 32 -12.15 -4.62 11.82
CA LEU A 32 -11.76 -5.73 12.70
C LEU A 32 -12.65 -6.95 12.52
N SER A 33 -13.94 -6.76 12.29
CA SER A 33 -14.88 -7.89 12.08
C SER A 33 -14.53 -8.74 10.86
N ARG A 34 -13.81 -8.18 9.90
CA ARG A 34 -13.39 -8.87 8.66
C ARG A 34 -12.18 -9.80 8.89
N VAL A 35 -11.40 -9.56 9.93
CA VAL A 35 -10.15 -10.31 10.20
C VAL A 35 -10.26 -11.26 11.39
N GLY A 36 -11.19 -11.00 12.30
CA GLY A 36 -11.40 -11.81 13.49
C GLY A 36 -12.32 -11.14 14.51
N TYR A 37 -12.16 -11.48 15.78
CA TYR A 37 -12.92 -10.87 16.85
C TYR A 37 -12.02 -10.34 17.98
N THR A 38 -12.50 -9.30 18.66
CA THR A 38 -11.77 -8.66 19.75
C THR A 38 -12.19 -9.21 21.11
N THR A 39 -11.24 -9.77 21.86
CA THR A 39 -11.45 -10.25 23.24
C THR A 39 -11.11 -9.20 24.29
N VAL A 40 -10.23 -8.25 23.93
CA VAL A 40 -9.85 -7.10 24.75
C VAL A 40 -10.14 -5.84 23.95
N ARG A 41 -10.81 -4.88 24.56
CA ARG A 41 -11.13 -3.58 23.96
C ARG A 41 -10.83 -2.50 24.98
N LYS A 42 -9.74 -1.78 24.81
CA LYS A 42 -9.30 -0.73 25.72
C LYS A 42 -9.07 0.57 24.98
N ILE A 43 -9.37 1.66 25.63
CA ILE A 43 -9.08 3.00 25.16
C ILE A 43 -8.39 3.80 26.26
N TYR A 44 -7.32 4.47 25.90
CA TYR A 44 -6.43 5.15 26.81
C TYR A 44 -6.55 6.66 26.64
N GLY A 45 -6.62 7.40 27.72
CA GLY A 45 -6.74 8.85 27.70
C GLY A 45 -6.90 9.49 29.05
N ASP A 46 -6.87 10.81 29.06
CA ASP A 46 -7.21 11.60 30.26
C ASP A 46 -8.70 11.98 30.24
N TRP A 47 -9.53 11.13 30.82
CA TRP A 47 -10.99 11.27 30.87
C TRP A 47 -11.48 12.48 31.66
N SER A 48 -10.59 13.23 32.32
CA SER A 48 -10.92 14.53 32.94
C SER A 48 -10.97 15.67 31.93
N LYS A 49 -10.52 15.44 30.69
CA LYS A 49 -10.48 16.41 29.59
C LYS A 49 -11.46 16.04 28.47
N ASN A 50 -11.50 16.86 27.42
CA ASN A 50 -12.22 16.52 26.21
C ASN A 50 -11.46 15.42 25.44
N THR A 51 -12.12 14.31 25.14
CA THR A 51 -11.56 13.07 24.59
C THR A 51 -11.97 12.87 23.13
N ASN A 52 -11.81 13.84 22.26
CA ASN A 52 -12.05 13.72 20.81
C ASN A 52 -13.38 13.06 20.42
N GLY A 53 -14.45 13.38 21.19
CA GLY A 53 -15.80 12.85 20.94
C GLY A 53 -16.07 11.46 21.55
N TRP A 54 -15.14 10.83 22.23
CA TRP A 54 -15.37 9.59 22.95
C TRP A 54 -16.25 9.83 24.17
N THR A 55 -17.53 9.52 24.04
CA THR A 55 -18.53 9.66 25.10
C THR A 55 -18.74 8.36 25.85
N LYS A 56 -19.31 8.45 27.08
CA LYS A 56 -19.69 7.27 27.83
C LYS A 56 -20.62 6.34 27.02
N ASP A 57 -21.57 6.90 26.30
CA ASP A 57 -22.54 6.12 25.52
C ASP A 57 -21.86 5.39 24.36
N CYS A 58 -20.89 6.03 23.70
CA CYS A 58 -20.06 5.38 22.68
C CYS A 58 -19.29 4.20 23.26
N LEU A 59 -18.60 4.40 24.39
CA LEU A 59 -17.82 3.35 25.04
C LEU A 59 -18.69 2.15 25.47
N LEU A 60 -19.88 2.42 26.00
CA LEU A 60 -20.83 1.36 26.37
C LEU A 60 -21.36 0.61 25.16
N THR A 61 -21.73 1.31 24.10
CA THR A 61 -22.26 0.72 22.86
C THR A 61 -21.29 -0.28 22.25
N TYR A 62 -19.98 0.05 22.23
CA TYR A 62 -18.95 -0.80 21.66
C TYR A 62 -18.22 -1.68 22.69
N SER A 63 -18.67 -1.67 23.96
CA SER A 63 -18.05 -2.41 25.06
C SER A 63 -16.54 -2.14 25.18
N ILE A 64 -16.15 -0.88 25.12
CA ILE A 64 -14.76 -0.43 25.22
C ILE A 64 -14.48 -0.02 26.68
N GLN A 65 -13.41 -0.57 27.26
CA GLN A 65 -12.97 -0.26 28.61
C GLN A 65 -12.10 0.99 28.62
N PRO A 66 -12.50 2.10 29.25
CA PRO A 66 -11.64 3.26 29.40
C PRO A 66 -10.56 3.01 30.45
N VAL A 67 -9.34 3.39 30.12
CA VAL A 67 -8.17 3.39 31.01
C VAL A 67 -7.79 4.85 31.26
N GLN A 68 -7.92 5.28 32.53
CA GLN A 68 -7.58 6.64 32.94
C GLN A 68 -6.09 6.78 33.11
N GLN A 69 -5.51 7.80 32.51
CA GLN A 69 -4.14 8.22 32.78
C GLN A 69 -4.07 9.73 33.01
N PHE A 70 -3.67 10.11 34.21
CA PHE A 70 -3.41 11.51 34.51
C PHE A 70 -2.01 11.91 34.05
N ALA A 71 -1.90 13.02 33.34
CA ALA A 71 -0.61 13.61 33.04
C ALA A 71 -0.01 14.23 34.29
N TYR A 72 1.01 13.62 34.88
CA TYR A 72 1.73 14.17 36.05
C TYR A 72 2.47 15.46 35.73
N THR A 73 2.80 15.72 34.48
CA THR A 73 3.41 16.97 33.99
C THR A 73 2.86 17.30 32.63
N THR A 74 2.58 18.59 32.38
CA THR A 74 2.10 19.06 31.07
C THR A 74 3.10 18.69 29.95
N GLY A 75 2.62 18.08 28.86
CA GLY A 75 3.42 17.78 27.69
C GLY A 75 4.25 16.47 27.74
N LYS A 76 3.96 15.56 28.68
CA LYS A 76 4.57 14.21 28.67
C LYS A 76 3.57 13.15 28.21
N ASN A 77 4.04 12.20 27.39
CA ASN A 77 3.31 11.07 26.77
C ASN A 77 2.91 10.00 27.81
N ALA A 78 2.12 10.41 28.83
CA ALA A 78 1.71 9.50 29.91
C ALA A 78 0.72 8.46 29.42
N THR A 79 -0.17 8.83 28.50
CA THR A 79 -1.16 7.95 27.88
C THR A 79 -0.49 6.88 27.03
N ASP A 80 0.53 7.25 26.26
CA ASP A 80 1.27 6.32 25.38
C ASP A 80 1.99 5.25 26.20
N SER A 81 2.62 5.67 27.30
CA SER A 81 3.34 4.75 28.19
C SER A 81 2.47 3.67 28.77
N ILE A 82 1.25 3.98 29.22
CA ILE A 82 0.35 2.97 29.78
C ILE A 82 -0.20 2.02 28.71
N MET A 83 -0.50 2.54 27.51
CA MET A 83 -0.92 1.70 26.38
C MET A 83 0.18 0.74 25.96
N ILE A 84 1.45 1.19 25.96
CA ILE A 84 2.62 0.33 25.68
C ILE A 84 2.76 -0.76 26.73
N ILE A 85 2.69 -0.42 28.03
CA ILE A 85 2.80 -1.37 29.14
C ILE A 85 1.69 -2.42 29.04
N ASP A 86 0.44 -1.99 28.87
CA ASP A 86 -0.70 -2.91 28.72
C ASP A 86 -0.55 -3.80 27.49
N GLY A 87 -0.09 -3.26 26.37
CA GLY A 87 0.20 -4.03 25.16
C GLY A 87 1.21 -5.16 25.39
N ILE A 88 2.29 -4.87 26.11
CA ILE A 88 3.30 -5.87 26.50
C ILE A 88 2.73 -6.87 27.51
N ASP A 89 1.96 -6.42 28.50
CA ASP A 89 1.30 -7.30 29.46
C ASP A 89 0.35 -8.28 28.78
N LEU A 90 -0.45 -7.81 27.83
CA LEU A 90 -1.36 -8.63 27.01
C LEU A 90 -0.62 -9.59 26.10
N LEU A 91 0.55 -9.22 25.59
CA LEU A 91 1.40 -10.11 24.80
C LEU A 91 1.78 -11.36 25.58
N TYR A 92 2.16 -11.21 26.86
CA TYR A 92 2.62 -12.33 27.68
C TYR A 92 1.50 -13.07 28.45
N LYS A 93 0.41 -12.39 28.77
CA LYS A 93 -0.71 -12.96 29.55
C LYS A 93 -1.85 -13.47 28.66
N GLY A 94 -1.99 -12.94 27.45
CA GLY A 94 -3.11 -13.19 26.56
C GLY A 94 -2.87 -14.30 25.55
N ASN A 95 -3.89 -15.14 25.34
CA ASN A 95 -3.92 -16.03 24.19
C ASN A 95 -4.51 -15.27 22.98
N LEU A 96 -3.72 -14.36 22.40
CA LEU A 96 -4.09 -13.48 21.31
C LEU A 96 -3.31 -13.88 20.06
N ASP A 97 -3.96 -13.79 18.91
CA ASP A 97 -3.33 -14.00 17.60
C ASP A 97 -2.75 -12.69 17.06
N GLY A 98 -3.32 -11.55 17.48
CA GLY A 98 -2.86 -10.25 17.05
C GLY A 98 -3.35 -9.09 17.91
N PHE A 99 -2.90 -7.90 17.53
CA PHE A 99 -3.21 -6.61 18.17
C PHE A 99 -3.67 -5.62 17.12
N CYS A 100 -4.67 -4.82 17.45
CA CYS A 100 -5.06 -3.64 16.71
C CYS A 100 -4.64 -2.41 17.49
N LEU A 101 -3.74 -1.62 16.94
CA LEU A 101 -3.24 -0.37 17.52
C LEU A 101 -3.86 0.80 16.76
N VAL A 102 -4.68 1.58 17.45
CA VAL A 102 -5.41 2.69 16.82
C VAL A 102 -4.82 4.01 17.31
N SER A 103 -3.90 4.55 16.54
CA SER A 103 -3.24 5.84 16.76
C SER A 103 -2.56 6.34 15.49
N SER A 104 -2.30 7.66 15.42
CA SER A 104 -1.45 8.27 14.39
C SER A 104 -0.07 8.68 14.93
N ASP A 105 0.30 8.24 16.15
CA ASP A 105 1.55 8.62 16.78
C ASP A 105 2.66 7.59 16.50
N SER A 106 3.85 8.12 16.19
CA SER A 106 5.07 7.33 15.98
C SER A 106 5.59 6.64 17.23
N ASP A 107 5.21 7.07 18.43
CA ASP A 107 5.69 6.52 19.70
C ASP A 107 5.27 5.05 19.88
N PHE A 108 4.20 4.63 19.20
CA PHE A 108 3.77 3.23 19.18
C PHE A 108 4.55 2.33 18.20
N THR A 109 5.51 2.89 17.44
CA THR A 109 6.35 2.11 16.51
C THR A 109 7.07 0.97 17.22
N SER A 110 7.69 1.25 18.38
CA SER A 110 8.44 0.25 19.16
C SER A 110 7.53 -0.87 19.69
N LEU A 111 6.30 -0.54 20.08
CA LEU A 111 5.30 -1.54 20.48
C LEU A 111 4.93 -2.44 19.31
N ALA A 112 4.60 -1.87 18.13
CA ALA A 112 4.25 -2.62 16.94
C ALA A 112 5.38 -3.58 16.50
N VAL A 113 6.63 -3.12 16.50
CA VAL A 113 7.81 -3.95 16.21
C VAL A 113 7.91 -5.11 17.20
N ARG A 114 7.81 -4.84 18.52
CA ARG A 114 7.92 -5.85 19.55
C ARG A 114 6.83 -6.92 19.48
N LEU A 115 5.58 -6.54 19.19
CA LEU A 115 4.46 -7.46 18.99
C LEU A 115 4.68 -8.36 17.77
N ARG A 116 5.15 -7.78 16.67
CA ARG A 116 5.46 -8.52 15.44
C ARG A 116 6.65 -9.48 15.62
N GLU A 117 7.71 -9.08 16.33
CA GLU A 117 8.83 -9.95 16.69
C GLU A 117 8.39 -11.16 17.51
N ALA A 118 7.35 -11.01 18.33
CA ALA A 118 6.74 -12.11 19.07
C ALA A 118 5.78 -12.99 18.23
N GLY A 119 5.76 -12.78 16.90
CA GLY A 119 4.93 -13.55 15.97
C GLY A 119 3.45 -13.17 15.99
N LYS A 120 3.09 -12.00 16.55
CA LYS A 120 1.71 -11.53 16.54
C LYS A 120 1.43 -10.71 15.29
N GLU A 121 0.20 -10.83 14.78
CA GLU A 121 -0.28 -9.94 13.74
C GLU A 121 -0.55 -8.54 14.33
N VAL A 122 -0.08 -7.49 13.68
CA VAL A 122 -0.27 -6.11 14.13
C VAL A 122 -1.02 -5.34 13.06
N ILE A 123 -2.26 -4.97 13.38
CA ILE A 123 -3.09 -4.11 12.55
C ILE A 123 -2.98 -2.70 13.10
N GLY A 124 -2.37 -1.78 12.34
CA GLY A 124 -2.38 -0.37 12.66
C GLY A 124 -3.60 0.30 12.04
N MET A 125 -4.20 1.24 12.75
CA MET A 125 -5.25 2.11 12.21
C MET A 125 -4.98 3.55 12.61
N GLY A 126 -4.91 4.45 11.62
CA GLY A 126 -4.63 5.86 11.85
C GLY A 126 -4.97 6.71 10.64
N GLU A 127 -4.74 8.01 10.72
CA GLU A 127 -4.99 8.96 9.64
C GLU A 127 -3.80 9.02 8.65
N MET A 128 -3.98 9.70 7.52
CA MET A 128 -2.94 9.92 6.49
C MET A 128 -1.65 10.50 7.07
N LYS A 129 -1.75 11.38 8.07
CA LYS A 129 -0.60 12.00 8.76
C LYS A 129 0.28 11.03 9.55
N THR A 130 -0.12 9.75 9.68
CA THR A 130 0.63 8.75 10.45
C THR A 130 2.00 8.51 9.82
N PRO A 131 3.11 8.65 10.58
CA PRO A 131 4.46 8.50 10.07
C PRO A 131 4.73 7.11 9.48
N LYS A 132 5.50 7.06 8.39
CA LYS A 132 5.87 5.83 7.68
C LYS A 132 6.50 4.77 8.60
N ALA A 133 7.25 5.20 9.62
CA ALA A 133 7.88 4.30 10.58
C ALA A 133 6.84 3.41 11.29
N PHE A 134 5.75 4.00 11.78
CA PHE A 134 4.69 3.26 12.44
C PHE A 134 3.90 2.38 11.46
N VAL A 135 3.57 2.91 10.28
CA VAL A 135 2.91 2.14 9.22
C VAL A 135 3.71 0.89 8.85
N SER A 136 5.02 1.03 8.61
CA SER A 136 5.92 -0.08 8.24
C SER A 136 6.16 -1.07 9.39
N ALA A 137 5.97 -0.65 10.63
CA ALA A 137 6.07 -1.52 11.80
C ALA A 137 4.86 -2.47 11.92
N CYS A 138 3.73 -2.13 11.34
CA CYS A 138 2.52 -2.96 11.34
C CYS A 138 2.58 -4.08 10.28
N THR A 139 1.81 -5.15 10.49
CA THR A 139 1.58 -6.19 9.47
C THR A 139 0.62 -5.68 8.40
N ASN A 140 -0.39 -4.92 8.83
CA ASN A 140 -1.37 -4.27 7.98
C ASN A 140 -1.70 -2.90 8.57
N PHE A 141 -1.94 -1.90 7.73
CA PHE A 141 -2.29 -0.56 8.19
C PHE A 141 -3.52 -0.02 7.45
N LYS A 142 -4.49 0.51 8.21
CA LYS A 142 -5.74 1.07 7.68
C LYS A 142 -5.76 2.58 7.86
N ARG A 143 -6.02 3.31 6.78
CA ARG A 143 -6.15 4.77 6.78
C ARG A 143 -7.60 5.15 7.08
N LEU A 144 -7.87 5.52 8.33
CA LEU A 144 -9.23 5.78 8.82
C LEU A 144 -9.92 6.94 8.09
N ASP A 145 -9.19 8.00 7.81
CA ASP A 145 -9.70 9.18 7.10
C ASP A 145 -10.04 8.90 5.62
N LEU A 146 -9.35 7.98 4.96
CA LEU A 146 -9.70 7.54 3.62
C LEU A 146 -10.94 6.64 3.65
N LEU A 147 -11.01 5.71 4.61
CA LEU A 147 -12.17 4.83 4.77
C LEU A 147 -13.43 5.60 5.17
N ASP A 148 -13.30 6.67 5.98
CA ASP A 148 -14.43 7.52 6.38
C ASP A 148 -15.07 8.23 5.17
N ARG A 149 -14.29 8.59 4.15
CA ARG A 149 -14.82 9.14 2.89
C ARG A 149 -15.67 8.14 2.13
N ASP A 150 -15.21 6.89 2.03
CA ASP A 150 -15.99 5.83 1.36
C ASP A 150 -17.31 5.55 2.08
N TYR A 151 -17.35 5.71 3.41
CA TYR A 151 -18.56 5.56 4.23
C TYR A 151 -19.56 6.70 4.08
N ASN A 152 -19.08 7.92 3.83
CA ASN A 152 -19.88 9.15 3.81
C ASN A 152 -20.00 9.79 2.41
N SER A 153 -19.53 9.13 1.35
CA SER A 153 -19.44 9.73 0.01
C SER A 153 -20.77 9.80 -0.72
N ASP A 154 -21.43 10.96 -0.60
CA ASP A 154 -22.20 11.55 -1.70
C ASP A 154 -21.43 12.71 -2.41
N GLU A 155 -20.18 13.00 -2.04
CA GLU A 155 -19.37 14.07 -2.64
C GLU A 155 -17.93 13.61 -2.92
N VAL A 156 -17.60 13.51 -4.21
CA VAL A 156 -16.24 13.26 -4.70
C VAL A 156 -15.51 14.61 -4.82
N GLU A 157 -14.67 14.97 -3.87
CA GLU A 157 -13.69 16.04 -4.04
C GLU A 157 -12.32 15.48 -4.44
N ASP A 158 -11.82 15.96 -5.59
CA ASP A 158 -10.48 15.72 -6.12
C ASP A 158 -9.40 16.23 -5.17
N TYR A 159 -8.67 15.33 -4.49
CA TYR A 159 -7.49 15.72 -3.73
C TYR A 159 -6.22 15.61 -4.57
N LYS A 160 -5.79 16.76 -5.08
CA LYS A 160 -4.39 16.98 -5.48
C LYS A 160 -3.54 17.03 -4.21
N SER A 161 -2.46 16.24 -4.23
CA SER A 161 -1.43 16.12 -3.22
C SER A 161 -1.05 17.47 -2.60
N ALA A 162 -1.21 17.60 -1.28
CA ALA A 162 -0.55 18.63 -0.51
C ALA A 162 0.89 18.16 -0.22
N ASP A 163 1.85 18.97 -0.61
CA ASP A 163 3.27 18.81 -0.31
C ASP A 163 3.50 18.70 1.21
N SER A 164 3.73 17.49 1.69
CA SER A 164 4.39 17.24 2.97
C SER A 164 5.10 15.88 2.91
N ASP A 165 6.40 15.88 3.09
CA ASP A 165 7.34 14.77 2.91
C ASP A 165 7.14 13.54 3.83
N GLU A 166 6.10 13.46 4.66
CA GLU A 166 6.00 12.46 5.72
C GLU A 166 4.85 11.44 5.62
N ALA A 167 3.89 11.62 4.72
CA ALA A 167 2.68 10.78 4.69
C ALA A 167 2.17 10.44 3.27
N GLU A 168 3.04 9.92 2.41
CA GLU A 168 2.64 9.45 1.10
C GLU A 168 2.20 7.98 1.12
N LEU A 169 1.07 7.69 0.46
CA LEU A 169 0.70 6.32 0.08
C LEU A 169 1.77 5.71 -0.81
N THR A 170 1.88 4.38 -0.77
CA THR A 170 2.69 3.65 -1.75
C THR A 170 2.27 4.06 -3.17
N SER A 171 3.21 4.53 -3.98
CA SER A 171 2.88 5.04 -5.32
C SER A 171 2.33 3.94 -6.23
N LEU A 172 1.39 4.27 -7.13
CA LEU A 172 0.91 3.34 -8.17
C LEU A 172 2.05 2.82 -9.04
N ARG A 173 3.14 3.59 -9.19
CA ARG A 173 4.35 3.18 -9.89
C ARG A 173 5.04 2.02 -9.18
N ASP A 174 5.20 2.08 -7.85
CA ASP A 174 5.85 1.04 -7.07
C ASP A 174 4.99 -0.23 -7.02
N ILE A 175 3.68 -0.07 -6.92
CA ILE A 175 2.71 -1.16 -7.03
C ILE A 175 2.85 -1.86 -8.39
N LYS A 176 2.85 -1.08 -9.47
CA LYS A 176 3.01 -1.57 -10.85
C LYS A 176 4.32 -2.34 -11.02
N GLN A 177 5.44 -1.81 -10.54
CA GLN A 177 6.74 -2.49 -10.61
C GLN A 177 6.75 -3.80 -9.81
N THR A 178 6.11 -3.81 -8.65
CA THR A 178 6.00 -5.02 -7.84
C THR A 178 5.17 -6.09 -8.55
N ILE A 179 4.05 -5.72 -9.17
CA ILE A 179 3.23 -6.64 -9.98
C ILE A 179 4.04 -7.22 -11.14
N TYR A 180 4.83 -6.39 -11.85
CA TYR A 180 5.72 -6.88 -12.91
C TYR A 180 6.72 -7.91 -12.39
N SER A 181 7.35 -7.65 -11.24
CA SER A 181 8.31 -8.58 -10.64
C SER A 181 7.66 -9.91 -10.26
N ILE A 182 6.42 -9.88 -9.76
CA ILE A 182 5.66 -11.09 -9.41
C ILE A 182 5.34 -11.92 -10.66
N ILE A 183 4.92 -11.27 -11.74
CA ILE A 183 4.62 -11.95 -13.02
C ILE A 183 5.90 -12.58 -13.59
N ASP A 184 7.02 -11.83 -13.63
CA ASP A 184 8.30 -12.35 -14.13
C ASP A 184 8.77 -13.55 -13.33
N GLU A 185 8.71 -13.50 -12.00
CA GLU A 185 9.08 -14.63 -11.14
C GLU A 185 8.22 -15.86 -11.40
N ASN A 186 6.93 -15.69 -11.64
CA ASN A 186 6.03 -16.79 -11.95
C ASN A 186 6.25 -17.33 -13.38
N ASP A 187 6.46 -16.46 -14.36
CA ASP A 187 6.75 -16.82 -15.75
C ASP A 187 8.04 -17.65 -15.84
N ASP A 188 9.11 -17.25 -15.12
CA ASP A 188 10.37 -17.98 -15.04
C ASP A 188 10.19 -19.40 -14.48
N ARG A 189 9.18 -19.60 -13.63
CA ARG A 189 8.80 -20.90 -13.05
C ARG A 189 7.73 -21.66 -13.88
N GLY A 190 7.30 -21.11 -15.01
CA GLY A 190 6.24 -21.66 -15.84
C GLY A 190 4.85 -21.65 -15.19
N LYS A 191 4.63 -20.76 -14.21
CA LYS A 191 3.41 -20.65 -13.42
C LYS A 191 2.61 -19.42 -13.85
N LYS A 192 1.29 -19.58 -14.02
CA LYS A 192 0.39 -18.42 -14.25
C LYS A 192 0.20 -17.62 -12.96
N THR A 193 0.20 -16.32 -13.06
CA THR A 193 0.04 -15.41 -11.91
C THR A 193 -1.43 -15.20 -11.56
N HIS A 194 -1.87 -15.72 -10.43
CA HIS A 194 -3.24 -15.57 -9.95
C HIS A 194 -3.44 -14.21 -9.24
N ILE A 195 -4.59 -13.55 -9.47
CA ILE A 195 -4.89 -12.24 -8.89
C ILE A 195 -4.84 -12.22 -7.36
N GLY A 196 -5.26 -13.29 -6.68
CA GLY A 196 -5.18 -13.42 -5.23
C GLY A 196 -3.73 -13.47 -4.71
N GLU A 197 -2.82 -14.09 -5.45
CA GLU A 197 -1.38 -14.09 -5.11
C GLU A 197 -0.80 -12.68 -5.17
N ILE A 198 -1.20 -11.90 -6.17
CA ILE A 198 -0.78 -10.50 -6.30
C ILE A 198 -1.26 -9.70 -5.09
N GLY A 199 -2.54 -9.82 -4.72
CA GLY A 199 -3.10 -9.13 -3.55
C GLY A 199 -2.32 -9.45 -2.29
N SER A 200 -2.08 -10.73 -2.01
CA SER A 200 -1.32 -11.19 -0.83
C SER A 200 0.12 -10.67 -0.82
N LYS A 201 0.83 -10.73 -1.96
CA LYS A 201 2.22 -10.25 -2.06
C LYS A 201 2.32 -8.73 -1.93
N LEU A 202 1.34 -7.97 -2.45
CA LEU A 202 1.28 -6.52 -2.28
C LEU A 202 1.04 -6.13 -0.83
N GLN A 203 0.09 -6.77 -0.13
CA GLN A 203 -0.16 -6.53 1.29
C GLN A 203 1.04 -6.89 2.16
N ASN A 204 1.73 -7.99 1.87
CA ASN A 204 2.94 -8.38 2.60
C ASN A 204 4.10 -7.39 2.41
N LYS A 205 4.21 -6.77 1.24
CA LYS A 205 5.28 -5.81 0.93
C LYS A 205 4.94 -4.39 1.39
N TYR A 206 3.68 -4.00 1.28
CA TYR A 206 3.17 -2.68 1.59
C TYR A 206 2.05 -2.79 2.62
N PRO A 207 2.33 -2.57 3.92
CA PRO A 207 1.34 -2.73 4.98
C PRO A 207 0.09 -1.86 4.80
N ASP A 208 0.22 -0.68 4.20
CA ASP A 208 -0.88 0.25 3.92
C ASP A 208 -1.55 0.03 2.55
N PHE A 209 -1.19 -1.05 1.83
CA PHE A 209 -1.83 -1.35 0.55
C PHE A 209 -3.28 -1.79 0.75
N ASP A 210 -4.19 -0.91 0.38
CA ASP A 210 -5.61 -1.17 0.27
C ASP A 210 -6.11 -0.48 -1.00
N VAL A 211 -6.84 -1.20 -1.85
CA VAL A 211 -7.34 -0.67 -3.13
C VAL A 211 -8.25 0.55 -2.95
N ARG A 212 -8.93 0.63 -1.80
CA ARG A 212 -9.79 1.76 -1.43
C ARG A 212 -9.00 3.05 -1.26
N ASN A 213 -7.75 2.98 -0.80
CA ASN A 213 -6.87 4.15 -0.70
C ASN A 213 -6.60 4.81 -2.06
N TYR A 214 -6.84 4.10 -3.16
CA TYR A 214 -6.69 4.57 -4.54
C TYR A 214 -8.04 4.79 -5.25
N GLY A 215 -9.16 4.77 -4.51
CA GLY A 215 -10.51 4.97 -5.06
C GLY A 215 -11.11 3.76 -5.78
N TYR A 216 -10.61 2.55 -5.53
CA TYR A 216 -11.11 1.33 -6.17
C TYR A 216 -11.70 0.36 -5.15
N SER A 217 -12.81 -0.29 -5.52
CA SER A 217 -13.46 -1.29 -4.65
C SER A 217 -12.82 -2.68 -4.75
N LYS A 218 -12.08 -2.97 -5.84
CA LYS A 218 -11.48 -4.29 -6.11
C LYS A 218 -10.10 -4.14 -6.74
N LEU A 219 -9.21 -5.12 -6.46
CA LEU A 219 -7.88 -5.18 -7.07
C LEU A 219 -7.96 -5.31 -8.60
N THR A 220 -8.94 -6.04 -9.12
CA THR A 220 -9.16 -6.18 -10.56
C THR A 220 -9.46 -4.84 -11.21
N THR A 221 -10.29 -4.00 -10.58
CA THR A 221 -10.63 -2.66 -11.09
C THR A 221 -9.43 -1.71 -11.02
N LEU A 222 -8.69 -1.72 -9.91
CA LEU A 222 -7.43 -0.96 -9.81
C LEU A 222 -6.46 -1.33 -10.95
N ILE A 223 -6.33 -2.62 -11.26
CA ILE A 223 -5.42 -3.08 -12.31
C ILE A 223 -5.93 -2.69 -13.70
N GLN A 224 -7.24 -2.82 -13.98
CA GLN A 224 -7.81 -2.51 -15.28
C GLN A 224 -7.82 -1.01 -15.60
N ASP A 225 -8.22 -0.20 -14.62
CA ASP A 225 -8.53 1.21 -14.83
C ASP A 225 -7.41 2.14 -14.31
N GLY A 226 -6.64 1.68 -13.33
CA GLY A 226 -5.57 2.47 -12.68
C GLY A 226 -4.15 2.09 -13.09
N LEU A 227 -3.94 0.90 -13.67
CA LEU A 227 -2.60 0.42 -14.01
C LEU A 227 -2.53 -0.06 -15.47
N GLU A 228 -1.81 0.65 -16.31
CA GLU A 228 -1.57 0.23 -17.69
C GLU A 228 -0.55 -0.94 -17.77
N GLY A 229 -0.66 -1.73 -18.82
CA GLY A 229 0.34 -2.77 -19.15
C GLY A 229 0.00 -4.16 -18.62
N PHE A 230 -1.22 -4.38 -18.15
CA PHE A 230 -1.71 -5.66 -17.67
C PHE A 230 -3.02 -6.06 -18.35
N GLU A 231 -3.25 -7.36 -18.46
CA GLU A 231 -4.45 -7.97 -18.98
C GLU A 231 -4.98 -9.03 -18.01
N LEU A 232 -6.27 -8.96 -17.66
CA LEU A 232 -6.94 -9.95 -16.85
C LEU A 232 -7.47 -11.09 -17.72
N VAL A 233 -6.98 -12.30 -17.48
CA VAL A 233 -7.37 -13.51 -18.20
C VAL A 233 -8.25 -14.37 -17.31
N ASN A 234 -9.51 -14.55 -17.70
CA ASN A 234 -10.45 -15.41 -17.00
C ASN A 234 -10.27 -16.88 -17.43
N SER A 235 -10.04 -17.78 -16.49
CA SER A 235 -9.97 -19.22 -16.73
C SER A 235 -10.88 -19.94 -15.72
N GLY A 236 -12.09 -20.24 -16.12
CA GLY A 236 -13.11 -20.82 -15.25
C GLY A 236 -13.51 -19.86 -14.12
N ARG A 237 -13.29 -20.28 -12.87
CA ARG A 237 -13.56 -19.46 -11.67
C ARG A 237 -12.35 -18.64 -11.19
N GLN A 238 -11.24 -18.71 -11.89
CA GLN A 238 -10.00 -18.06 -11.49
C GLN A 238 -9.65 -16.94 -12.45
N ILE A 239 -9.10 -15.86 -11.90
CA ILE A 239 -8.61 -14.70 -12.64
C ILE A 239 -7.10 -14.69 -12.55
N TYR A 240 -6.45 -14.67 -13.70
CA TYR A 240 -5.00 -14.55 -13.84
C TYR A 240 -4.63 -13.20 -14.40
N LEU A 241 -3.44 -12.75 -14.10
CA LEU A 241 -2.87 -11.52 -14.62
C LEU A 241 -1.71 -11.87 -15.54
N GLU A 242 -1.75 -11.32 -16.73
CA GLU A 242 -0.67 -11.40 -17.73
C GLU A 242 -0.22 -9.98 -18.09
N LYS A 243 1.01 -9.86 -18.55
CA LYS A 243 1.47 -8.59 -19.13
C LYS A 243 0.76 -8.39 -20.45
N THR A 244 0.21 -7.19 -20.66
CA THR A 244 -0.31 -6.84 -21.98
C THR A 244 0.80 -7.02 -23.01
N ARG A 245 0.59 -7.85 -23.99
CA ARG A 245 1.49 -8.00 -25.14
C ARG A 245 1.30 -6.78 -26.03
N ILE A 246 1.88 -5.64 -25.64
CA ILE A 246 1.99 -4.50 -26.52
C ILE A 246 2.96 -4.94 -27.61
N GLU A 247 2.45 -5.33 -28.78
CA GLU A 247 3.26 -5.40 -29.99
C GLU A 247 3.57 -3.96 -30.38
N LEU A 248 4.58 -3.39 -29.71
CA LEU A 248 5.12 -2.09 -30.08
C LEU A 248 5.59 -2.17 -31.51
N LYS A 249 4.93 -1.46 -32.39
CA LYS A 249 5.41 -1.32 -33.76
C LYS A 249 6.71 -0.51 -33.73
N LYS A 250 7.61 -0.78 -34.67
CA LYS A 250 8.87 -0.06 -34.77
C LYS A 250 8.68 1.45 -34.92
N GLU A 251 7.59 1.85 -35.56
CA GLU A 251 7.17 3.24 -35.75
C GLU A 251 6.84 3.95 -34.43
N ASP A 252 6.21 3.25 -33.48
CA ASP A 252 5.85 3.81 -32.17
C ASP A 252 7.11 4.08 -31.34
N ILE A 253 8.08 3.16 -31.38
CA ILE A 253 9.37 3.34 -30.73
C ILE A 253 10.15 4.50 -31.39
N GLU A 254 10.16 4.57 -32.71
CA GLU A 254 10.82 5.67 -33.42
C GLU A 254 10.21 7.02 -33.04
N LYS A 255 8.87 7.09 -32.93
CA LYS A 255 8.12 8.29 -32.50
C LYS A 255 8.49 8.69 -31.06
N TYR A 256 8.52 7.73 -30.14
CA TYR A 256 8.93 7.96 -28.76
C TYR A 256 10.36 8.51 -28.68
N VAL A 257 11.31 7.86 -29.39
CA VAL A 257 12.71 8.28 -29.41
C VAL A 257 12.84 9.70 -30.00
N CYS A 258 12.13 10.01 -31.07
CA CYS A 258 12.11 11.36 -31.66
C CYS A 258 11.62 12.41 -30.66
N ASN A 259 10.57 12.11 -29.88
CA ASN A 259 10.07 13.01 -28.86
C ASN A 259 11.10 13.24 -27.74
N GLN A 260 11.75 12.20 -27.24
CA GLN A 260 12.79 12.34 -26.22
C GLN A 260 13.99 13.16 -26.71
N LEU A 261 14.42 12.95 -27.97
CA LEU A 261 15.48 13.72 -28.57
C LEU A 261 15.11 15.19 -28.77
N ALA A 262 13.86 15.50 -29.13
CA ALA A 262 13.40 16.87 -29.31
C ALA A 262 13.49 17.69 -28.00
N HIS A 263 13.30 17.06 -26.84
CA HIS A 263 13.39 17.69 -25.52
C HIS A 263 14.80 17.62 -24.89
N SER A 264 15.74 16.90 -25.50
CA SER A 264 17.11 16.78 -24.99
C SER A 264 18.02 17.97 -25.42
N LYS A 265 18.97 18.34 -24.53
CA LYS A 265 19.97 19.36 -24.86
C LYS A 265 20.80 18.93 -26.08
N GLY A 266 20.72 19.73 -27.15
CA GLY A 266 21.45 19.46 -28.40
C GLY A 266 20.83 18.38 -29.29
N LYS A 267 19.58 17.99 -29.08
CA LYS A 267 18.81 17.00 -29.86
C LYS A 267 19.57 15.68 -30.08
N ARG A 268 20.33 15.27 -29.08
CA ARG A 268 21.11 14.02 -29.06
C ARG A 268 21.11 13.38 -27.68
N MET A 269 21.27 12.06 -27.63
CA MET A 269 21.23 11.27 -26.40
C MET A 269 22.17 10.06 -26.50
N ASN A 270 22.74 9.65 -25.35
CA ASN A 270 23.53 8.42 -25.30
C ASN A 270 22.60 7.19 -25.46
N ILE A 271 23.05 6.20 -26.27
CA ILE A 271 22.26 4.99 -26.57
C ILE A 271 21.97 4.17 -25.31
N GLY A 272 22.91 4.12 -24.37
CA GLY A 272 22.69 3.41 -23.10
C GLY A 272 21.58 4.05 -22.27
N MET A 273 21.59 5.38 -22.13
CA MET A 273 20.55 6.14 -21.44
C MET A 273 19.19 5.95 -22.13
N LEU A 274 19.15 6.04 -23.46
CA LEU A 274 17.92 5.80 -24.22
C LEU A 274 17.38 4.38 -24.03
N ASN A 275 18.26 3.38 -23.96
CA ASN A 275 17.86 1.99 -23.73
C ASN A 275 17.25 1.79 -22.34
N THR A 276 17.77 2.48 -21.34
CA THR A 276 17.18 2.50 -19.98
C THR A 276 15.79 3.13 -20.02
N MET A 277 15.65 4.32 -20.60
CA MET A 277 14.37 5.01 -20.73
C MET A 277 13.32 4.18 -21.48
N LEU A 278 13.71 3.50 -22.57
CA LEU A 278 12.82 2.63 -23.33
C LEU A 278 12.37 1.39 -22.54
N LYS A 279 13.23 0.86 -21.67
CA LYS A 279 12.86 -0.26 -20.80
C LYS A 279 11.99 0.19 -19.64
N ASP A 280 12.20 1.40 -19.13
CA ASP A 280 11.37 2.00 -18.08
C ASP A 280 9.96 2.31 -18.60
N GLU A 281 9.85 2.85 -19.82
CA GLU A 281 8.56 3.14 -20.46
C GLU A 281 7.86 1.87 -20.96
N TYR A 282 8.61 0.99 -21.61
CA TYR A 282 8.11 -0.24 -22.21
C TYR A 282 8.82 -1.45 -21.62
N SER A 283 8.30 -2.00 -20.52
CA SER A 283 8.91 -3.12 -19.79
C SER A 283 9.20 -4.37 -20.65
N SER A 284 8.43 -4.55 -21.74
CA SER A 284 8.60 -5.65 -22.70
C SER A 284 9.55 -5.34 -23.87
N PHE A 285 10.19 -4.13 -23.90
CA PHE A 285 11.04 -3.73 -25.00
C PHE A 285 12.33 -4.55 -25.09
N SER A 286 12.55 -5.14 -26.24
CA SER A 286 13.82 -5.80 -26.58
C SER A 286 14.06 -5.70 -28.08
N VAL A 287 15.24 -5.24 -28.46
CA VAL A 287 15.63 -5.13 -29.88
C VAL A 287 15.64 -6.47 -30.60
N LYS A 288 15.76 -7.60 -29.86
CA LYS A 288 15.68 -8.95 -30.43
C LYS A 288 14.30 -9.24 -31.02
N LYS A 289 13.23 -8.69 -30.46
CA LYS A 289 11.85 -8.82 -30.98
C LYS A 289 11.71 -8.21 -32.39
N TYR A 290 12.59 -7.27 -32.76
CA TYR A 290 12.64 -6.61 -34.08
C TYR A 290 13.69 -7.19 -34.99
N GLY A 291 14.32 -8.32 -34.61
CA GLY A 291 15.36 -8.96 -35.41
C GLY A 291 16.76 -8.34 -35.27
N TYR A 292 17.02 -7.55 -34.25
CA TYR A 292 18.32 -6.90 -34.05
C TYR A 292 19.01 -7.41 -32.77
N ASN A 293 20.35 -7.60 -32.88
CA ASN A 293 21.17 -8.02 -31.72
C ASN A 293 21.72 -6.84 -30.92
N LYS A 294 21.74 -5.63 -31.49
CA LYS A 294 22.29 -4.43 -30.85
C LYS A 294 21.33 -3.25 -31.01
N MET A 295 21.20 -2.45 -29.95
CA MET A 295 20.38 -1.25 -29.93
C MET A 295 20.79 -0.26 -31.01
N SER A 296 22.10 -0.07 -31.24
CA SER A 296 22.62 0.79 -32.29
C SER A 296 22.19 0.37 -33.71
N SER A 297 22.11 -0.95 -33.98
CA SER A 297 21.64 -1.49 -35.25
C SER A 297 20.15 -1.25 -35.45
N PHE A 298 19.36 -1.44 -34.39
CA PHE A 298 17.94 -1.15 -34.39
C PHE A 298 17.67 0.35 -34.67
N LEU A 299 18.35 1.26 -33.97
CA LEU A 299 18.18 2.70 -34.14
C LEU A 299 18.62 3.18 -35.54
N ARG A 300 19.68 2.61 -36.13
CA ARG A 300 20.07 2.90 -37.51
C ARG A 300 19.04 2.50 -38.55
N SER A 301 18.24 1.50 -38.26
CA SER A 301 17.16 1.03 -39.12
C SER A 301 15.90 1.91 -39.05
N CYS A 302 15.83 2.85 -38.10
CA CYS A 302 14.76 3.84 -37.97
C CYS A 302 15.01 4.99 -38.95
N GLY A 303 13.99 5.36 -39.71
CA GLY A 303 14.13 6.30 -40.84
C GLY A 303 14.54 7.72 -40.42
N LYS A 304 14.07 8.17 -39.25
CA LYS A 304 14.25 9.55 -38.73
C LYS A 304 15.45 9.71 -37.82
N LEU A 305 16.20 8.63 -37.54
CA LEU A 305 17.29 8.63 -36.59
C LEU A 305 18.63 8.43 -37.25
N ARG A 306 19.64 9.08 -36.70
CA ARG A 306 21.07 8.92 -37.06
C ARG A 306 21.83 8.49 -35.82
N VAL A 307 22.75 7.54 -35.97
CA VAL A 307 23.58 7.02 -34.86
C VAL A 307 25.05 7.26 -35.21
N GLU A 308 25.74 8.03 -34.38
CA GLU A 308 27.18 8.29 -34.46
C GLU A 308 27.83 7.86 -33.13
N LYS A 309 28.79 6.93 -33.24
CA LYS A 309 29.44 6.29 -32.07
C LYS A 309 28.36 5.77 -31.11
N ASP A 310 28.32 6.30 -29.89
CA ASP A 310 27.36 5.92 -28.83
C ASP A 310 26.23 6.94 -28.66
N GLN A 311 25.99 7.80 -29.61
CA GLN A 311 24.92 8.80 -29.59
C GLN A 311 23.91 8.59 -30.71
N VAL A 312 22.65 8.83 -30.40
CA VAL A 312 21.53 8.93 -31.34
C VAL A 312 21.05 10.36 -31.42
N MET A 313 20.71 10.80 -32.64
CA MET A 313 20.21 12.13 -32.98
C MET A 313 19.14 12.06 -34.05
N LEU A 314 18.38 13.12 -34.20
CA LEU A 314 17.45 13.29 -35.33
C LEU A 314 18.26 13.52 -36.62
N LYS A 315 17.74 12.98 -37.74
CA LYS A 315 18.28 13.28 -39.08
C LYS A 315 17.98 14.70 -39.50
#